data_0a8b1c417fb954c70ecdad1729165359
#
_entry.id   0a8b1c417fb954c70ecdad1729165359
#
_cell.length_a   1.000
_cell.length_b   1.000
_cell.length_c   1.000
_cell.angle_alpha   90.00
_cell.angle_beta   90.00
_cell.angle_gamma   90.00
#
_symmetry.space_group_name_H-M   'P 1'
#
loop_
_entity.id
_entity.type
_entity.pdbx_description
1 polymer ?
#
loop_
_entity_poly.entity_id
_entity_poly.type
_entity_poly.pdbx_seq_one_letter_code
_entity_poly.pdbx_strand_id
1 'polypeptide(L)'
;MIFDKGPMQSNLDCFLRRTTPVVRSQFLPKSEIRNLNRLWHPWERQTVEYFTLRDLWNRYDEWSAYGVGVPITLNNGETLVQYYVPYLSAIQIFTGNTYREETESGDSETRDSCSDSFSEESESDKLWRWDGSSSEEGGLEQDCLWHLNDRLGHLYFQYFERSTPYGRVPLMDKVTGLAQRFPGLMSLRSVDLSPASWMAVAWYPIYHIPMGRTIKDLSTCFLTYHTLSSSFQDMDIEDESEGGHAKRKEGEGMSLPAFGLATYKMQGSLWVSGNYGRDQERILSLLSVADSWLKQLRVSHHDFNYFNGIRHP
;
A
#
# COMPACT_ATOMS: atom_id res chain seq x y z
N MET A 1 -40.47 -22.98 0.45
CA MET A 1 -39.63 -21.89 0.94
C MET A 1 -38.42 -21.81 0.02
N ILE A 2 -38.41 -20.86 -0.89
CA ILE A 2 -37.28 -20.57 -1.77
C ILE A 2 -36.33 -19.74 -0.90
N PHE A 3 -35.26 -20.34 -0.43
CA PHE A 3 -34.15 -19.57 0.19
C PHE A 3 -33.54 -18.71 -0.91
N ASP A 4 -33.81 -17.43 -0.84
CA ASP A 4 -33.10 -16.43 -1.61
C ASP A 4 -31.61 -16.53 -1.23
N LYS A 5 -30.82 -17.26 -2.04
CA LYS A 5 -29.38 -17.27 -1.93
C LYS A 5 -28.92 -15.92 -2.42
N GLY A 6 -28.66 -15.01 -1.49
CA GLY A 6 -27.93 -13.77 -1.82
C GLY A 6 -26.72 -14.06 -2.70
N PRO A 7 -26.21 -13.10 -3.47
CA PRO A 7 -25.14 -13.31 -4.43
C PRO A 7 -23.97 -14.02 -3.77
N MET A 8 -23.63 -15.22 -4.25
CA MET A 8 -22.57 -16.06 -3.69
C MET A 8 -21.25 -15.33 -3.87
N GLN A 9 -20.65 -14.91 -2.77
CA GLN A 9 -19.40 -14.16 -2.75
C GLN A 9 -18.29 -15.00 -3.37
N SER A 10 -17.51 -14.43 -4.30
CA SER A 10 -16.39 -15.13 -4.92
C SER A 10 -15.20 -15.30 -3.97
N ASN A 11 -14.30 -16.23 -4.28
CA ASN A 11 -13.06 -16.40 -3.51
C ASN A 11 -12.18 -15.14 -3.57
N LEU A 12 -12.18 -14.44 -4.70
CA LEU A 12 -11.52 -13.14 -4.87
C LEU A 12 -12.09 -12.08 -3.93
N ASP A 13 -13.42 -11.96 -3.87
CA ASP A 13 -14.07 -11.03 -2.94
C ASP A 13 -13.77 -11.36 -1.47
N CYS A 14 -13.78 -12.66 -1.14
CA CYS A 14 -13.39 -13.13 0.20
C CYS A 14 -11.96 -12.72 0.54
N PHE A 15 -11.02 -12.91 -0.40
CA PHE A 15 -9.63 -12.51 -0.22
C PHE A 15 -9.51 -11.00 0.00
N LEU A 16 -10.00 -10.19 -0.94
CA LEU A 16 -9.89 -8.73 -0.89
C LEU A 16 -10.51 -8.16 0.40
N ARG A 17 -11.68 -8.67 0.81
CA ARG A 17 -12.33 -8.23 2.05
C ARG A 17 -11.56 -8.62 3.30
N ARG A 18 -10.99 -9.84 3.35
CA ARG A 18 -10.26 -10.34 4.52
C ARG A 18 -8.89 -9.69 4.67
N THR A 19 -8.26 -9.32 3.58
CA THR A 19 -6.94 -8.67 3.56
C THR A 19 -7.01 -7.13 3.59
N THR A 20 -8.21 -6.55 3.55
CA THR A 20 -8.43 -5.11 3.73
C THR A 20 -8.24 -4.73 5.20
N PRO A 21 -7.25 -3.91 5.56
CA PRO A 21 -7.09 -3.47 6.93
C PRO A 21 -8.18 -2.47 7.31
N VAL A 22 -8.77 -2.66 8.48
CA VAL A 22 -9.65 -1.69 9.14
C VAL A 22 -8.84 -1.10 10.28
N VAL A 23 -8.53 0.18 10.19
CA VAL A 23 -7.59 0.89 11.05
C VAL A 23 -8.34 1.81 12.00
N ARG A 24 -7.94 1.82 13.26
CA ARG A 24 -8.50 2.76 14.23
C ARG A 24 -8.27 4.19 13.76
N SER A 25 -9.31 4.99 13.72
CA SER A 25 -9.27 6.37 13.24
C SER A 25 -9.65 7.38 14.32
N GLN A 26 -9.27 8.63 14.08
CA GLN A 26 -9.54 9.79 14.89
C GLN A 26 -10.03 10.93 13.98
N PHE A 27 -10.64 11.95 14.55
CA PHE A 27 -11.10 13.13 13.82
C PHE A 27 -10.29 14.37 14.21
N LEU A 28 -9.88 15.14 13.19
CA LEU A 28 -9.15 16.38 13.35
C LEU A 28 -9.97 17.54 12.78
N PRO A 29 -10.16 18.66 13.54
CA PRO A 29 -10.77 19.85 12.98
C PRO A 29 -9.97 20.40 11.79
N LYS A 30 -10.65 20.83 10.75
CA LYS A 30 -10.00 21.38 9.54
C LYS A 30 -9.10 22.59 9.84
N SER A 31 -9.40 23.33 10.91
CA SER A 31 -8.58 24.46 11.39
C SER A 31 -7.18 24.04 11.85
N GLU A 32 -6.99 22.79 12.27
CA GLU A 32 -5.72 22.26 12.74
C GLU A 32 -4.87 21.65 11.60
N ILE A 33 -5.43 21.58 10.38
CA ILE A 33 -4.69 21.10 9.21
C ILE A 33 -3.86 22.23 8.65
N ARG A 34 -2.55 22.00 8.51
CA ARG A 34 -1.61 23.00 7.98
C ARG A 34 -1.95 23.38 6.52
N ASN A 35 -1.60 24.60 6.10
CA ASN A 35 -2.00 25.14 4.79
C ASN A 35 -1.60 24.29 3.59
N LEU A 36 -0.45 23.64 3.61
CA LEU A 36 0.01 22.74 2.54
C LEU A 36 -0.87 21.52 2.41
N ASN A 37 -1.35 20.99 3.54
CA ASN A 37 -2.20 19.80 3.54
C ASN A 37 -3.64 20.11 3.08
N ARG A 38 -4.03 21.39 3.07
CA ARG A 38 -5.35 21.80 2.53
C ARG A 38 -5.48 21.57 1.04
N LEU A 39 -4.39 21.60 0.28
CA LEU A 39 -4.39 21.27 -1.14
C LEU A 39 -4.70 19.77 -1.36
N TRP A 40 -4.35 18.92 -0.40
CA TRP A 40 -4.61 17.49 -0.44
C TRP A 40 -5.97 17.10 0.14
N HIS A 41 -6.61 18.04 0.88
CA HIS A 41 -7.92 17.87 1.52
C HIS A 41 -8.87 19.01 1.11
N PRO A 42 -9.32 19.07 -0.16
CA PRO A 42 -10.12 20.17 -0.70
C PRO A 42 -11.58 20.19 -0.24
N TRP A 43 -12.05 19.18 0.49
CA TRP A 43 -13.44 19.00 0.83
C TRP A 43 -13.97 20.03 1.84
N GLU A 44 -15.29 20.21 1.79
CA GLU A 44 -16.04 21.20 2.59
C GLU A 44 -16.25 20.77 4.06
N ARG A 45 -15.90 19.54 4.44
CA ARG A 45 -16.15 19.02 5.78
C ARG A 45 -15.38 19.77 6.86
N GLN A 46 -16.04 19.98 8.02
CA GLN A 46 -15.46 20.65 9.19
C GLN A 46 -14.37 19.83 9.88
N THR A 47 -14.42 18.51 9.74
CA THR A 47 -13.49 17.54 10.34
C THR A 47 -13.00 16.57 9.30
N VAL A 48 -11.73 16.13 9.45
CA VAL A 48 -11.11 15.10 8.62
C VAL A 48 -10.81 13.87 9.48
N GLU A 49 -11.21 12.71 9.01
CA GLU A 49 -10.89 11.45 9.65
C GLU A 49 -9.45 11.04 9.27
N TYR A 50 -8.66 10.60 10.24
CA TYR A 50 -7.29 10.20 10.04
C TYR A 50 -6.89 9.05 10.96
N PHE A 51 -5.80 8.37 10.61
CA PHE A 51 -5.12 7.37 11.44
C PHE A 51 -3.63 7.69 11.53
N THR A 52 -2.93 7.13 12.51
CA THR A 52 -1.47 7.15 12.54
C THR A 52 -0.93 5.91 11.80
N LEU A 53 0.25 6.01 11.21
CA LEU A 53 0.86 4.83 10.59
C LEU A 53 1.06 3.68 11.59
N ARG A 54 1.27 3.98 12.87
CA ARG A 54 1.30 2.97 13.94
C ARG A 54 -0.02 2.18 14.03
N ASP A 55 -1.16 2.86 13.93
CA ASP A 55 -2.47 2.19 13.97
C ASP A 55 -2.63 1.23 12.78
N LEU A 56 -2.11 1.61 11.61
CA LEU A 56 -2.07 0.75 10.44
C LEU A 56 -1.19 -0.49 10.68
N TRP A 57 0.02 -0.30 11.21
CA TRP A 57 0.93 -1.42 11.48
C TRP A 57 0.39 -2.37 12.54
N ASN A 58 -0.26 -1.86 13.58
CA ASN A 58 -0.91 -2.67 14.61
C ASN A 58 -1.96 -3.61 14.00
N ARG A 59 -2.60 -3.22 12.88
CA ARG A 59 -3.54 -4.10 12.17
C ARG A 59 -2.82 -5.26 11.50
N TYR A 60 -1.59 -5.06 11.02
CA TYR A 60 -0.79 -6.11 10.40
C TYR A 60 -0.03 -7.00 11.40
N ASP A 61 0.03 -6.65 12.67
CA ASP A 61 0.80 -7.37 13.69
C ASP A 61 0.34 -8.84 13.82
N GLU A 62 -0.97 -9.05 14.06
CA GLU A 62 -1.57 -10.37 14.15
C GLU A 62 -1.41 -11.16 12.84
N TRP A 63 -1.61 -10.50 11.69
CA TRP A 63 -1.46 -11.13 10.38
C TRP A 63 -0.01 -11.51 10.07
N SER A 64 0.95 -10.74 10.57
CA SER A 64 2.38 -11.04 10.43
C SER A 64 2.79 -12.27 11.22
N ALA A 65 2.17 -12.47 12.38
CA ALA A 65 2.46 -13.61 13.26
C ALA A 65 1.73 -14.90 12.86
N TYR A 66 0.44 -14.80 12.50
CA TYR A 66 -0.42 -15.98 12.33
C TYR A 66 -1.02 -16.11 10.92
N GLY A 67 -0.87 -15.09 10.08
CA GLY A 67 -1.56 -14.99 8.80
C GLY A 67 -3.03 -14.61 8.94
N VAL A 68 -3.62 -14.17 7.83
CA VAL A 68 -5.06 -13.93 7.71
C VAL A 68 -5.75 -15.13 7.08
N GLY A 69 -6.78 -15.64 7.73
CA GLY A 69 -7.57 -16.76 7.22
C GLY A 69 -8.58 -16.30 6.16
N VAL A 70 -8.47 -16.85 4.96
CA VAL A 70 -9.39 -16.59 3.84
C VAL A 70 -10.17 -17.86 3.54
N PRO A 71 -11.50 -17.86 3.69
CA PRO A 71 -12.33 -19.00 3.28
C PRO A 71 -12.33 -19.11 1.75
N ILE A 72 -12.05 -20.29 1.24
CA ILE A 72 -11.98 -20.60 -0.19
C ILE A 72 -12.95 -21.73 -0.47
N THR A 73 -13.88 -21.51 -1.38
CA THR A 73 -14.80 -22.53 -1.86
C THR A 73 -14.20 -23.19 -3.09
N LEU A 74 -14.01 -24.50 -3.03
CA LEU A 74 -13.48 -25.32 -4.10
C LEU A 74 -14.57 -25.62 -5.15
N ASN A 75 -14.17 -26.07 -6.34
CA ASN A 75 -15.10 -26.44 -7.43
C ASN A 75 -16.07 -27.57 -7.06
N ASN A 76 -15.73 -28.38 -6.07
CA ASN A 76 -16.63 -29.43 -5.54
C ASN A 76 -17.62 -28.93 -4.48
N GLY A 77 -17.61 -27.61 -4.18
CA GLY A 77 -18.47 -26.99 -3.17
C GLY A 77 -17.95 -27.09 -1.74
N GLU A 78 -16.81 -27.74 -1.53
CA GLU A 78 -16.15 -27.80 -0.22
C GLU A 78 -15.49 -26.45 0.08
N THR A 79 -15.60 -25.98 1.33
CA THR A 79 -14.95 -24.73 1.78
C THR A 79 -13.82 -25.07 2.74
N LEU A 80 -12.65 -24.50 2.49
CA LEU A 80 -11.49 -24.59 3.36
C LEU A 80 -10.95 -23.19 3.66
N VAL A 81 -10.11 -23.05 4.70
CA VAL A 81 -9.47 -21.79 5.05
C VAL A 81 -8.01 -21.84 4.65
N GLN A 82 -7.63 -20.93 3.74
CA GLN A 82 -6.22 -20.70 3.38
C GLN A 82 -5.71 -19.48 4.17
N TYR A 83 -4.55 -19.62 4.81
CA TYR A 83 -3.91 -18.52 5.54
C TYR A 83 -2.85 -17.84 4.65
N TYR A 84 -2.82 -16.51 4.70
CA TYR A 84 -1.88 -15.66 3.98
C TYR A 84 -1.09 -14.79 4.95
N VAL A 85 0.24 -14.78 4.80
CA VAL A 85 1.12 -13.86 5.56
C VAL A 85 1.45 -12.65 4.70
N PRO A 86 1.31 -11.42 5.26
CA PRO A 86 1.70 -10.21 4.58
C PRO A 86 3.21 -9.95 4.68
N TYR A 87 3.77 -9.45 3.58
CA TYR A 87 5.16 -8.97 3.50
C TYR A 87 5.17 -7.57 2.88
N LEU A 88 5.95 -6.66 3.43
CA LEU A 88 6.12 -5.34 2.84
C LEU A 88 6.90 -5.49 1.52
N SER A 89 6.24 -5.22 0.41
CA SER A 89 6.82 -5.32 -0.93
C SER A 89 7.37 -3.99 -1.41
N ALA A 90 6.64 -2.91 -1.19
CA ALA A 90 7.10 -1.55 -1.47
C ALA A 90 6.34 -0.54 -0.61
N ILE A 91 6.95 0.61 -0.39
CA ILE A 91 6.31 1.77 0.24
C ILE A 91 7.01 3.05 -0.21
N GLN A 92 6.22 4.09 -0.50
CA GLN A 92 6.70 5.46 -0.64
C GLN A 92 5.82 6.38 0.20
N ILE A 93 6.45 7.23 0.99
CA ILE A 93 5.80 8.21 1.86
C ILE A 93 6.26 9.59 1.42
N PHE A 94 5.30 10.43 1.04
CA PHE A 94 5.52 11.82 0.69
C PHE A 94 4.80 12.71 1.73
N THR A 95 5.50 13.76 2.19
CA THR A 95 5.00 14.71 3.20
C THR A 95 5.06 16.14 2.68
N GLY A 96 4.44 17.09 3.38
CA GLY A 96 4.61 18.51 3.09
C GLY A 96 6.03 18.99 3.45
N ASN A 97 6.48 20.06 2.78
CA ASN A 97 7.83 20.64 2.97
C ASN A 97 8.13 21.07 4.41
N THR A 98 7.11 21.37 5.22
CA THR A 98 7.26 21.79 6.61
C THR A 98 7.82 20.70 7.53
N TYR A 99 7.68 19.41 7.14
CA TYR A 99 8.21 18.31 7.96
C TYR A 99 9.75 18.24 7.92
N ARG A 100 10.37 18.77 6.86
CA ARG A 100 11.83 18.83 6.73
C ARG A 100 12.46 19.83 7.71
N GLU A 101 11.83 20.98 7.93
CA GLU A 101 12.35 22.02 8.82
C GLU A 101 12.37 21.60 10.29
N GLU A 102 11.37 20.80 10.73
CA GLU A 102 11.29 20.33 12.12
C GLU A 102 12.31 19.24 12.45
N THR A 103 12.77 18.44 11.46
CA THR A 103 13.79 17.41 11.67
C THR A 103 15.21 17.96 11.54
N GLU A 104 15.42 19.05 10.80
CA GLU A 104 16.73 19.71 10.63
C GLU A 104 17.01 20.75 11.72
N SER A 105 16.00 21.27 12.44
CA SER A 105 16.18 22.28 13.51
C SER A 105 16.58 21.69 14.88
N GLY A 106 16.75 20.40 14.98
CA GLY A 106 17.12 19.70 16.22
C GLY A 106 18.63 19.61 16.52
N ASP A 107 19.50 20.06 15.61
CA ASP A 107 20.95 19.96 15.86
C ASP A 107 21.72 21.04 15.08
N SER A 108 21.75 22.25 15.60
CA SER A 108 22.73 23.25 15.14
C SER A 108 23.22 24.15 16.27
N GLU A 109 24.17 23.66 17.04
CA GLU A 109 25.26 24.47 17.56
C GLU A 109 26.53 23.61 17.65
N THR A 110 27.35 23.67 16.61
CA THR A 110 28.82 23.87 16.76
C THR A 110 29.44 24.06 15.37
N ARG A 111 30.01 25.23 15.23
CA ARG A 111 31.00 25.57 14.18
C ARG A 111 32.26 24.82 14.41
N ASP A 112 32.87 24.49 13.31
CA ASP A 112 34.29 24.43 12.95
C ASP A 112 34.90 23.08 12.67
N SER A 113 35.56 23.14 11.52
CA SER A 113 36.80 22.45 11.16
C SER A 113 36.70 21.22 10.28
N CYS A 114 37.21 21.43 9.07
CA CYS A 114 37.63 20.45 8.09
C CYS A 114 38.38 19.29 8.69
N SER A 115 38.01 18.07 8.39
CA SER A 115 38.96 16.97 8.33
C SER A 115 38.42 15.85 7.46
N ASP A 116 39.18 15.52 6.42
CA ASP A 116 39.03 14.35 5.59
C ASP A 116 38.90 13.08 6.41
N SER A 117 37.85 12.33 6.21
CA SER A 117 37.83 10.95 6.67
C SER A 117 36.97 10.12 5.71
N PHE A 118 37.64 9.25 5.00
CA PHE A 118 37.06 8.19 4.18
C PHE A 118 36.07 7.38 5.01
N SER A 119 34.80 7.37 4.62
CA SER A 119 33.84 6.38 5.08
C SER A 119 33.30 5.61 3.89
N GLU A 120 33.41 4.30 3.97
CA GLU A 120 32.94 3.34 2.99
C GLU A 120 31.45 3.58 2.66
N GLU A 121 31.19 4.13 1.49
CA GLU A 121 29.84 4.22 0.91
C GLU A 121 29.34 2.80 0.62
N SER A 122 28.23 2.42 1.22
CA SER A 122 27.56 1.17 0.89
C SER A 122 27.14 1.20 -0.57
N GLU A 123 27.33 0.08 -1.29
CA GLU A 123 27.05 -0.03 -2.72
C GLU A 123 25.59 0.26 -3.11
N SER A 124 24.68 0.40 -2.17
CA SER A 124 23.29 0.76 -2.41
C SER A 124 23.08 2.23 -2.81
N ASP A 125 24.00 3.12 -2.44
CA ASP A 125 23.86 4.56 -2.73
C ASP A 125 24.36 4.95 -4.13
N LYS A 126 25.08 4.06 -4.82
CA LYS A 126 25.60 4.32 -6.17
C LYS A 126 24.58 4.14 -7.30
N LEU A 127 23.43 3.53 -7.05
CA LEU A 127 22.41 3.26 -8.07
C LEU A 127 21.51 4.47 -8.40
N TRP A 128 21.64 5.57 -7.69
CA TRP A 128 20.76 6.74 -7.84
C TRP A 128 21.42 7.98 -8.42
N ARG A 129 22.70 7.90 -8.78
CA ARG A 129 23.34 8.97 -9.55
C ARG A 129 22.95 8.80 -11.03
N TRP A 130 22.01 9.62 -11.47
CA TRP A 130 21.73 9.85 -12.87
C TRP A 130 23.00 10.43 -13.53
N ASP A 131 23.64 9.64 -14.37
CA ASP A 131 24.69 10.11 -15.25
C ASP A 131 24.03 10.91 -16.39
N GLY A 132 24.09 12.22 -16.26
CA GLY A 132 23.59 13.17 -17.23
C GLY A 132 24.50 13.25 -18.44
N SER A 133 24.32 12.37 -19.41
CA SER A 133 24.87 12.55 -20.75
C SER A 133 23.98 13.50 -21.54
N SER A 134 24.55 14.62 -21.90
CA SER A 134 24.00 15.76 -22.59
C SER A 134 23.28 15.43 -23.90
N SER A 135 22.04 15.88 -24.05
CA SER A 135 21.46 16.32 -25.30
C SER A 135 20.44 17.44 -25.07
N GLU A 136 20.47 18.47 -25.86
CA GLU A 136 19.82 19.77 -25.75
C GLU A 136 18.29 19.80 -25.94
N GLU A 137 17.57 18.77 -25.50
CA GLU A 137 16.09 18.76 -25.44
C GLU A 137 15.53 18.78 -23.99
N GLY A 138 16.36 19.09 -23.00
CA GLY A 138 16.07 18.91 -21.58
C GLY A 138 15.18 19.97 -20.90
N GLY A 139 14.77 21.04 -21.57
CA GLY A 139 14.04 22.15 -20.90
C GLY A 139 12.61 21.78 -20.47
N LEU A 140 11.89 21.05 -21.30
CA LEU A 140 10.48 20.70 -21.04
C LEU A 140 10.30 19.56 -20.03
N GLU A 141 11.27 18.65 -19.92
CA GLU A 141 11.20 17.56 -18.93
C GLU A 141 11.50 18.05 -17.51
N GLN A 142 12.37 19.03 -17.36
CA GLN A 142 12.76 19.58 -16.07
C GLN A 142 11.63 20.40 -15.44
N ASP A 143 10.93 21.20 -16.23
CA ASP A 143 9.74 21.95 -15.79
C ASP A 143 8.59 21.01 -15.38
N CYS A 144 8.40 19.90 -16.09
CA CYS A 144 7.42 18.87 -15.68
C CYS A 144 7.79 18.20 -14.35
N LEU A 145 9.08 18.00 -14.06
CA LEU A 145 9.55 17.41 -12.80
C LEU A 145 9.32 18.34 -11.60
N TRP A 146 9.54 19.65 -11.77
CA TRP A 146 9.25 20.63 -10.72
C TRP A 146 7.74 20.69 -10.40
N HIS A 147 6.87 20.69 -11.40
CA HIS A 147 5.41 20.64 -11.21
C HIS A 147 4.94 19.32 -10.60
N LEU A 148 5.62 18.21 -10.85
CA LEU A 148 5.32 16.94 -10.19
C LEU A 148 5.70 16.96 -8.71
N ASN A 149 6.87 17.48 -8.37
CA ASN A 149 7.34 17.59 -6.99
C ASN A 149 6.44 18.51 -6.15
N ASP A 150 5.95 19.62 -6.73
CA ASP A 150 5.00 20.51 -6.04
C ASP A 150 3.67 19.80 -5.71
N ARG A 151 3.24 18.84 -6.54
CA ARG A 151 2.01 18.06 -6.33
C ARG A 151 2.21 16.84 -5.42
N LEU A 152 3.35 16.16 -5.55
CA LEU A 152 3.63 14.94 -4.78
C LEU A 152 4.07 15.24 -3.35
N GLY A 153 4.65 16.42 -3.10
CA GLY A 153 5.30 16.75 -1.84
C GLY A 153 6.74 16.19 -1.76
N HIS A 154 7.33 16.28 -0.58
CA HIS A 154 8.69 15.81 -0.30
C HIS A 154 8.70 14.31 0.00
N LEU A 155 9.57 13.56 -0.69
CA LEU A 155 9.78 12.14 -0.40
C LEU A 155 10.46 12.00 0.97
N TYR A 156 9.69 11.58 1.97
CA TYR A 156 10.19 11.32 3.31
C TYR A 156 10.89 9.97 3.41
N PHE A 157 10.28 8.92 2.82
CA PHE A 157 10.77 7.55 2.93
C PHE A 157 10.36 6.72 1.74
N GLN A 158 11.25 5.82 1.31
CA GLN A 158 10.93 4.77 0.35
C GLN A 158 11.64 3.46 0.68
N TYR A 159 10.99 2.37 0.33
CA TYR A 159 11.54 1.03 0.42
C TYR A 159 10.96 0.15 -0.68
N PHE A 160 11.80 -0.67 -1.30
CA PHE A 160 11.43 -1.68 -2.28
C PHE A 160 12.10 -2.99 -1.91
N GLU A 161 11.30 -4.04 -1.71
CA GLU A 161 11.81 -5.38 -1.41
C GLU A 161 12.42 -6.00 -2.68
N ARG A 162 13.60 -6.57 -2.52
CA ARG A 162 14.32 -7.27 -3.58
C ARG A 162 14.66 -8.73 -3.24
N SER A 163 14.48 -9.09 -1.98
CA SER A 163 14.74 -10.46 -1.53
C SER A 163 13.73 -11.44 -2.11
N THR A 164 14.19 -12.67 -2.33
CA THR A 164 13.28 -13.76 -2.69
C THR A 164 12.26 -14.01 -1.59
N PRO A 165 11.09 -14.60 -1.86
CA PRO A 165 10.05 -14.85 -0.86
C PRO A 165 10.56 -15.58 0.40
N TYR A 166 11.52 -16.50 0.24
CA TYR A 166 12.10 -17.26 1.36
C TYR A 166 13.04 -16.44 2.27
N GLY A 167 13.56 -15.33 1.78
CA GLY A 167 14.45 -14.43 2.55
C GLY A 167 13.73 -13.27 3.21
N ARG A 168 12.38 -13.18 3.07
CA ARG A 168 11.60 -12.06 3.60
C ARG A 168 11.20 -12.31 5.04
N VAL A 169 11.20 -11.25 5.81
CA VAL A 169 10.58 -11.22 7.14
C VAL A 169 9.15 -10.69 7.03
N PRO A 170 8.23 -11.12 7.90
CA PRO A 170 6.86 -10.62 7.94
C PRO A 170 6.78 -9.09 8.01
N LEU A 171 5.67 -8.52 7.55
CA LEU A 171 5.52 -7.08 7.37
C LEU A 171 5.85 -6.29 8.64
N MET A 172 5.32 -6.70 9.79
CA MET A 172 5.51 -5.98 11.05
C MET A 172 6.98 -5.96 11.49
N ASP A 173 7.71 -7.06 11.34
CA ASP A 173 9.14 -7.14 11.67
C ASP A 173 9.95 -6.23 10.74
N LYS A 174 9.62 -6.19 9.44
CA LYS A 174 10.24 -5.30 8.47
C LYS A 174 10.03 -3.83 8.86
N VAL A 175 8.79 -3.45 9.13
CA VAL A 175 8.44 -2.06 9.51
C VAL A 175 9.13 -1.66 10.81
N THR A 176 9.16 -2.54 11.80
CA THR A 176 9.83 -2.29 13.08
C THR A 176 11.32 -2.03 12.88
N GLY A 177 11.99 -2.82 12.06
CA GLY A 177 13.40 -2.60 11.72
C GLY A 177 13.65 -1.28 10.98
N LEU A 178 12.79 -0.93 10.01
CA LEU A 178 12.90 0.33 9.27
C LEU A 178 12.61 1.55 10.15
N ALA A 179 11.69 1.44 11.09
CA ALA A 179 11.30 2.52 12.00
C ALA A 179 12.41 2.93 12.98
N GLN A 180 13.41 2.08 13.21
CA GLN A 180 14.59 2.46 14.00
C GLN A 180 15.36 3.61 13.38
N ARG A 181 15.42 3.68 12.03
CA ARG A 181 16.09 4.76 11.29
C ARG A 181 15.11 5.85 10.86
N PHE A 182 13.84 5.51 10.67
CA PHE A 182 12.79 6.40 10.18
C PHE A 182 11.60 6.40 11.14
N PRO A 183 11.70 7.10 12.28
CA PRO A 183 10.66 7.07 13.33
C PRO A 183 9.30 7.60 12.86
N GLY A 184 9.26 8.42 11.82
CA GLY A 184 8.02 8.85 11.17
C GLY A 184 7.15 7.70 10.66
N LEU A 185 7.72 6.52 10.39
CA LEU A 185 6.95 5.32 10.08
C LEU A 185 6.00 4.91 11.21
N MET A 186 6.26 5.35 12.45
CA MET A 186 5.38 5.08 13.60
C MET A 186 4.53 6.30 14.01
N SER A 187 4.91 7.51 13.63
CA SER A 187 4.30 8.73 14.16
C SER A 187 3.54 9.58 13.14
N LEU A 188 3.81 9.43 11.85
CA LEU A 188 3.14 10.18 10.80
C LEU A 188 1.64 9.87 10.78
N ARG A 189 0.83 10.92 10.57
CA ARG A 189 -0.62 10.83 10.45
C ARG A 189 -1.00 10.79 8.96
N SER A 190 -2.00 9.99 8.60
CA SER A 190 -2.48 9.87 7.22
C SER A 190 -2.93 11.21 6.62
N VAL A 191 -3.35 12.16 7.46
CA VAL A 191 -3.73 13.53 7.06
C VAL A 191 -2.54 14.39 6.66
N ASP A 192 -1.34 14.07 7.15
CA ASP A 192 -0.10 14.80 6.82
C ASP A 192 0.61 14.21 5.58
N LEU A 193 0.10 13.10 5.07
CA LEU A 193 0.66 12.43 3.90
C LEU A 193 0.05 12.96 2.60
N SER A 194 0.92 13.13 1.61
CA SER A 194 0.48 13.40 0.23
C SER A 194 -0.40 12.26 -0.30
N PRO A 195 -1.39 12.57 -1.16
CA PRO A 195 -2.17 11.55 -1.88
C PRO A 195 -1.32 10.54 -2.64
N ALA A 196 -0.09 10.89 -3.00
CA ALA A 196 0.85 10.01 -3.68
C ALA A 196 1.49 8.96 -2.75
N SER A 197 1.25 9.02 -1.43
CA SER A 197 1.80 8.05 -0.48
C SER A 197 1.06 6.71 -0.57
N TRP A 198 1.81 5.64 -0.74
CA TRP A 198 1.27 4.31 -0.98
C TRP A 198 2.15 3.21 -0.41
N MET A 199 1.57 2.02 -0.26
CA MET A 199 2.30 0.79 0.01
C MET A 199 1.79 -0.37 -0.82
N ALA A 200 2.66 -1.35 -1.06
CA ALA A 200 2.32 -2.64 -1.64
C ALA A 200 2.62 -3.76 -0.65
N VAL A 201 1.68 -4.67 -0.51
CA VAL A 201 1.76 -5.83 0.37
C VAL A 201 1.72 -7.10 -0.47
N ALA A 202 2.75 -7.93 -0.36
CA ALA A 202 2.78 -9.25 -0.97
C ALA A 202 2.23 -10.28 0.03
N TRP A 203 1.25 -11.06 -0.42
CA TRP A 203 0.56 -12.08 0.37
C TRP A 203 0.96 -13.45 -0.12
N TYR A 204 1.65 -14.21 0.75
CA TYR A 204 2.04 -15.56 0.43
C TYR A 204 1.23 -16.57 1.25
N PRO A 205 0.70 -17.64 0.61
CA PRO A 205 -0.05 -18.66 1.33
C PRO A 205 0.89 -19.44 2.25
N ILE A 206 0.44 -19.65 3.49
CA ILE A 206 1.12 -20.56 4.42
C ILE A 206 0.55 -21.96 4.21
N TYR A 207 1.43 -22.94 4.12
CA TYR A 207 1.02 -24.33 4.09
C TYR A 207 0.67 -24.80 5.49
N HIS A 208 -0.61 -25.00 5.77
CA HIS A 208 -0.97 -25.86 6.89
C HIS A 208 -0.61 -27.30 6.52
N ILE A 209 0.27 -27.91 7.29
CA ILE A 209 0.41 -29.34 7.32
C ILE A 209 -0.87 -29.87 7.94
N PRO A 210 -1.68 -30.55 7.39
CA PRO A 210 -1.80 -31.52 6.43
C PRO A 210 -3.10 -31.97 6.11
N MET A 211 -3.56 -32.45 5.56
CA MET A 211 -4.71 -33.25 5.29
C MET A 211 -5.21 -33.02 3.90
N GLY A 212 -4.54 -33.64 3.05
CA GLY A 212 -5.12 -34.09 1.81
C GLY A 212 -4.94 -33.05 0.69
N ARG A 213 -5.21 -33.36 -0.39
CA ARG A 213 -5.35 -32.82 -1.75
C ARG A 213 -4.60 -31.52 -2.01
N THR A 214 -3.46 -31.73 -2.61
CA THR A 214 -2.65 -30.83 -3.45
C THR A 214 -2.71 -29.33 -3.15
N ILE A 215 -1.90 -28.93 -2.25
CA ILE A 215 -1.32 -27.62 -2.01
C ILE A 215 -1.04 -26.82 -3.31
N LYS A 216 -0.86 -27.49 -4.43
CA LYS A 216 -0.63 -26.85 -5.74
C LYS A 216 -1.78 -25.96 -6.20
N ASP A 217 -3.01 -26.26 -5.84
CA ASP A 217 -4.19 -25.54 -6.28
C ASP A 217 -4.41 -24.24 -5.50
N LEU A 218 -3.78 -24.08 -4.33
CA LEU A 218 -3.88 -22.91 -3.47
C LEU A 218 -2.61 -22.04 -3.48
N SER A 219 -1.70 -22.26 -4.41
CA SER A 219 -0.40 -21.56 -4.47
C SER A 219 -0.47 -20.14 -5.01
N THR A 220 -1.67 -19.58 -5.23
CA THR A 220 -1.83 -18.21 -5.72
C THR A 220 -1.31 -17.22 -4.69
N CYS A 221 -0.39 -16.36 -5.14
CA CYS A 221 0.10 -15.23 -4.36
C CYS A 221 -0.55 -13.94 -4.88
N PHE A 222 -0.73 -12.98 -4.00
CA PHE A 222 -1.34 -11.70 -4.31
C PHE A 222 -0.40 -10.55 -3.94
N LEU A 223 -0.49 -9.47 -4.70
CA LEU A 223 0.20 -8.22 -4.44
C LEU A 223 -0.86 -7.11 -4.43
N THR A 224 -1.16 -6.56 -3.27
CA THR A 224 -2.17 -5.50 -3.11
C THR A 224 -1.51 -4.15 -2.93
N TYR A 225 -2.15 -3.09 -3.45
CA TYR A 225 -1.71 -1.70 -3.36
C TYR A 225 -2.70 -0.90 -2.55
N HIS A 226 -2.23 -0.12 -1.57
CA HIS A 226 -3.05 0.67 -0.67
C HIS A 226 -2.54 2.11 -0.60
N THR A 227 -3.45 3.08 -0.55
CA THR A 227 -3.11 4.46 -0.23
C THR A 227 -2.85 4.62 1.25
N LEU A 228 -1.92 5.51 1.62
CA LEU A 228 -1.60 5.82 3.01
C LEU A 228 -2.18 7.17 3.45
N SER A 229 -2.58 8.00 2.48
CA SER A 229 -3.20 9.30 2.74
C SER A 229 -4.70 9.16 3.00
N SER A 230 -5.23 9.98 3.91
CA SER A 230 -6.68 10.09 4.12
C SER A 230 -7.40 10.86 2.99
N SER A 231 -6.66 11.40 2.03
CA SER A 231 -7.23 12.20 0.93
C SER A 231 -8.21 11.47 0.02
N PHE A 232 -8.10 10.15 -0.12
CA PHE A 232 -8.94 9.35 -1.03
C PHE A 232 -10.11 8.65 -0.35
N GLN A 233 -10.24 8.76 0.96
CA GLN A 233 -11.13 7.88 1.72
C GLN A 233 -12.60 8.34 1.73
N ASP A 234 -12.86 9.55 1.27
CA ASP A 234 -14.24 10.06 1.18
C ASP A 234 -14.90 9.78 -0.19
N MET A 235 -14.17 9.24 -1.17
CA MET A 235 -14.72 8.97 -2.50
C MET A 235 -15.54 7.69 -2.60
N ASP A 236 -15.43 6.79 -1.60
CA ASP A 236 -16.11 5.48 -1.61
C ASP A 236 -17.55 5.51 -1.03
N ILE A 237 -18.11 6.68 -0.70
CA ILE A 237 -19.42 6.79 -0.04
C ILE A 237 -20.57 7.06 -1.03
N GLU A 238 -20.28 7.16 -2.32
CA GLU A 238 -21.32 7.30 -3.37
C GLU A 238 -21.77 5.95 -3.96
N ASP A 239 -21.72 4.85 -3.19
CA ASP A 239 -22.41 3.64 -3.60
C ASP A 239 -23.90 3.75 -3.23
N GLU A 240 -24.70 3.83 -4.27
CA GLU A 240 -26.13 4.05 -4.32
C GLU A 240 -26.91 3.08 -3.40
N SER A 241 -27.17 3.49 -2.19
CA SER A 241 -28.35 3.04 -1.47
C SER A 241 -29.11 4.27 -0.97
N GLU A 242 -30.23 4.54 -1.62
CA GLU A 242 -31.25 5.47 -1.15
C GLU A 242 -31.63 5.14 0.31
N GLY A 243 -31.15 5.93 1.24
CA GLY A 243 -31.59 5.82 2.62
C GLY A 243 -30.55 6.20 3.67
N GLY A 244 -30.38 7.50 3.88
CA GLY A 244 -29.88 8.00 5.16
C GLY A 244 -28.36 8.07 5.27
N HIS A 245 -27.84 9.30 5.37
CA HIS A 245 -26.51 9.61 5.89
C HIS A 245 -26.31 8.96 7.29
N ALA A 246 -25.90 7.73 7.33
CA ALA A 246 -25.43 7.11 8.55
C ALA A 246 -24.07 7.75 8.87
N LYS A 247 -24.08 8.74 9.78
CA LYS A 247 -22.84 9.20 10.41
C LYS A 247 -22.13 7.96 10.94
N ARG A 248 -20.97 7.61 10.36
CA ARG A 248 -20.08 6.61 10.96
C ARG A 248 -19.88 7.00 12.42
N LYS A 249 -20.17 6.07 13.31
CA LYS A 249 -19.96 6.30 14.74
C LYS A 249 -18.47 6.39 15.00
N GLU A 250 -18.09 7.35 15.82
CA GLU A 250 -16.73 7.48 16.32
C GLU A 250 -16.30 6.12 16.91
N GLY A 251 -15.26 5.49 16.29
CA GLY A 251 -14.75 4.18 16.73
C GLY A 251 -14.95 3.01 15.75
N GLU A 252 -15.67 3.17 14.64
CA GLU A 252 -15.85 2.07 13.66
C GLU A 252 -14.59 1.74 12.86
N GLY A 253 -13.57 2.61 12.89
CA GLY A 253 -12.31 2.45 12.14
C GLY A 253 -12.45 2.73 10.65
N MET A 254 -11.32 3.04 10.04
CA MET A 254 -11.19 3.40 8.63
C MET A 254 -10.76 2.19 7.81
N SER A 255 -11.51 1.85 6.79
CA SER A 255 -11.18 0.77 5.86
C SER A 255 -10.20 1.28 4.79
N LEU A 256 -9.15 0.52 4.51
CA LEU A 256 -8.16 0.84 3.48
C LEU A 256 -8.18 -0.24 2.38
N PRO A 257 -9.17 -0.23 1.49
CA PRO A 257 -9.26 -1.21 0.42
C PRO A 257 -8.06 -1.11 -0.53
N ALA A 258 -7.75 -2.22 -1.20
CA ALA A 258 -6.75 -2.21 -2.24
C ALA A 258 -7.26 -1.48 -3.47
N PHE A 259 -6.53 -0.47 -3.94
CA PHE A 259 -6.81 0.21 -5.21
C PHE A 259 -6.16 -0.49 -6.41
N GLY A 260 -5.23 -1.40 -6.16
CA GLY A 260 -4.54 -2.16 -7.19
C GLY A 260 -4.23 -3.59 -6.74
N LEU A 261 -4.12 -4.49 -7.70
CA LEU A 261 -3.87 -5.91 -7.48
C LEU A 261 -3.03 -6.50 -8.61
N ALA A 262 -2.02 -7.29 -8.26
CA ALA A 262 -1.38 -8.22 -9.18
C ALA A 262 -1.43 -9.63 -8.57
N THR A 263 -1.37 -10.66 -9.41
CA THR A 263 -1.49 -12.04 -8.98
C THR A 263 -0.38 -12.91 -9.57
N TYR A 264 0.12 -13.86 -8.82
CA TYR A 264 1.10 -14.83 -9.27
C TYR A 264 0.57 -16.25 -9.13
N LYS A 265 0.68 -17.06 -10.17
CA LYS A 265 0.15 -18.45 -10.24
C LYS A 265 -1.34 -18.56 -9.92
N MET A 266 -2.12 -17.56 -10.35
CA MET A 266 -3.56 -17.58 -10.15
C MET A 266 -4.22 -18.66 -11.01
N GLN A 267 -5.03 -19.50 -10.36
CA GLN A 267 -5.90 -20.46 -11.05
C GLN A 267 -7.28 -19.84 -11.29
N GLY A 268 -7.56 -19.49 -12.54
CA GLY A 268 -8.80 -18.81 -12.90
C GLY A 268 -10.06 -19.57 -12.44
N SER A 269 -10.09 -20.90 -12.58
CA SER A 269 -11.24 -21.73 -12.18
C SER A 269 -11.56 -21.68 -10.67
N LEU A 270 -10.60 -21.33 -9.83
CA LEU A 270 -10.77 -21.25 -8.38
C LEU A 270 -11.10 -19.82 -7.92
N TRP A 271 -10.43 -18.81 -8.49
CA TRP A 271 -10.50 -17.43 -8.03
C TRP A 271 -11.51 -16.57 -8.78
N VAL A 272 -11.86 -16.95 -10.01
CA VAL A 272 -12.81 -16.25 -10.85
C VAL A 272 -14.11 -17.05 -10.88
N SER A 273 -15.18 -16.53 -10.30
CA SER A 273 -16.45 -17.23 -10.33
C SER A 273 -16.98 -17.29 -11.78
N GLY A 274 -17.48 -18.47 -12.19
CA GLY A 274 -18.00 -18.70 -13.55
C GLY A 274 -19.23 -17.83 -13.88
N ASN A 275 -19.76 -17.07 -12.94
CA ASN A 275 -20.88 -16.18 -13.11
C ASN A 275 -20.44 -14.80 -13.60
N TYR A 276 -20.55 -14.56 -14.90
CA TYR A 276 -20.57 -13.24 -15.56
C TYR A 276 -19.26 -12.46 -15.74
N GLY A 277 -18.08 -13.05 -15.66
CA GLY A 277 -16.83 -12.34 -15.98
C GLY A 277 -16.43 -11.20 -15.02
N ARG A 278 -17.28 -10.87 -14.05
CA ARG A 278 -17.12 -9.73 -13.13
C ARG A 278 -15.79 -9.79 -12.35
N ASP A 279 -15.41 -10.95 -11.85
CA ASP A 279 -14.16 -11.10 -11.10
C ASP A 279 -12.95 -10.92 -12.01
N GLN A 280 -13.03 -11.41 -13.25
CA GLN A 280 -11.96 -11.23 -14.23
C GLN A 280 -11.81 -9.77 -14.63
N GLU A 281 -12.89 -9.07 -14.89
CA GLU A 281 -12.88 -7.63 -15.16
C GLU A 281 -12.30 -6.85 -13.98
N ARG A 282 -12.67 -7.21 -12.75
CA ARG A 282 -12.17 -6.59 -11.54
C ARG A 282 -10.66 -6.79 -11.38
N ILE A 283 -10.14 -8.00 -11.60
CA ILE A 283 -8.70 -8.28 -11.56
C ILE A 283 -7.97 -7.44 -12.60
N LEU A 284 -8.46 -7.40 -13.83
CA LEU A 284 -7.86 -6.62 -14.92
C LEU A 284 -7.90 -5.11 -14.62
N SER A 285 -9.00 -4.62 -14.07
CA SER A 285 -9.13 -3.22 -13.65
C SER A 285 -8.13 -2.87 -12.56
N LEU A 286 -8.06 -3.65 -11.48
CA LEU A 286 -7.12 -3.43 -10.38
C LEU A 286 -5.66 -3.55 -10.83
N LEU A 287 -5.35 -4.46 -11.74
CA LEU A 287 -4.03 -4.60 -12.34
C LEU A 287 -3.65 -3.36 -13.17
N SER A 288 -4.59 -2.88 -14.00
CA SER A 288 -4.40 -1.69 -14.82
C SER A 288 -4.18 -0.43 -13.97
N VAL A 289 -4.91 -0.30 -12.86
CA VAL A 289 -4.72 0.82 -11.92
C VAL A 289 -3.35 0.77 -11.26
N ALA A 290 -2.90 -0.41 -10.81
CA ALA A 290 -1.56 -0.58 -10.22
C ALA A 290 -0.45 -0.23 -11.24
N ASP A 291 -0.56 -0.71 -12.47
CA ASP A 291 0.39 -0.42 -13.54
C ASP A 291 0.45 1.08 -13.86
N SER A 292 -0.72 1.72 -14.01
CA SER A 292 -0.84 3.15 -14.26
C SER A 292 -0.24 3.98 -13.11
N TRP A 293 -0.49 3.57 -11.87
CA TRP A 293 0.07 4.21 -10.67
C TRP A 293 1.59 4.19 -10.65
N LEU A 294 2.18 3.00 -10.87
CA LEU A 294 3.64 2.85 -10.90
C LEU A 294 4.27 3.65 -12.04
N LYS A 295 3.64 3.68 -13.23
CA LYS A 295 4.10 4.48 -14.37
C LYS A 295 4.05 5.98 -14.10
N GLN A 296 2.96 6.48 -13.49
CA GLN A 296 2.82 7.88 -13.13
C GLN A 296 3.88 8.34 -12.12
N LEU A 297 4.21 7.48 -11.14
CA LEU A 297 5.26 7.74 -10.17
C LEU A 297 6.67 7.44 -10.71
N ARG A 298 6.80 6.93 -11.95
CA ARG A 298 8.07 6.49 -12.56
C ARG A 298 8.81 5.46 -11.69
N VAL A 299 8.07 4.55 -11.09
CA VAL A 299 8.60 3.53 -10.16
C VAL A 299 8.74 2.19 -10.87
N SER A 300 9.94 1.60 -10.81
CA SER A 300 10.17 0.20 -11.16
C SER A 300 9.98 -0.68 -9.93
N HIS A 301 8.86 -1.42 -9.88
CA HIS A 301 8.55 -2.29 -8.76
C HIS A 301 8.85 -3.75 -9.11
N HIS A 302 9.88 -4.30 -8.48
CA HIS A 302 10.38 -5.66 -8.77
C HIS A 302 9.29 -6.74 -8.64
N ASP A 303 8.53 -6.73 -7.54
CA ASP A 303 7.49 -7.73 -7.33
C ASP A 303 6.34 -7.60 -8.33
N PHE A 304 5.96 -6.38 -8.72
CA PHE A 304 4.96 -6.18 -9.75
C PHE A 304 5.36 -6.82 -11.08
N ASN A 305 6.60 -6.57 -11.50
CA ASN A 305 7.14 -7.16 -12.72
C ASN A 305 7.20 -8.69 -12.63
N TYR A 306 7.63 -9.22 -11.49
CA TYR A 306 7.69 -10.66 -11.25
C TYR A 306 6.30 -11.32 -11.26
N PHE A 307 5.30 -10.71 -10.61
CA PHE A 307 3.92 -11.21 -10.57
C PHE A 307 3.27 -11.22 -11.96
N ASN A 308 3.58 -10.24 -12.78
CA ASN A 308 3.04 -10.15 -14.15
C ASN A 308 3.86 -10.93 -15.19
N GLY A 309 4.92 -11.63 -14.78
CA GLY A 309 5.77 -12.39 -15.69
C GLY A 309 6.61 -11.52 -16.63
N ILE A 310 6.74 -10.22 -16.35
CA ILE A 310 7.59 -9.31 -17.10
C ILE A 310 9.04 -9.63 -16.70
N ARG A 311 9.74 -10.36 -17.55
CA ARG A 311 11.18 -10.60 -17.40
C ARG A 311 11.89 -9.38 -17.99
N HIS A 312 12.58 -8.60 -17.18
CA HIS A 312 13.60 -7.69 -17.68
C HIS A 312 14.80 -8.54 -18.12
N PRO A 313 15.36 -8.28 -19.34
CA PRO A 313 16.53 -8.97 -19.84
C PRO A 313 17.75 -8.72 -18.96
#